data_d83e80aa64aebbab4f0c6953e0e23f89
#
_entry.id   d83e80aa64aebbab4f0c6953e0e23f89
#
_cell.length_a   1.000
_cell.length_b   1.000
_cell.length_c   1.000
_cell.angle_alpha   90.00
_cell.angle_beta   90.00
_cell.angle_gamma   90.00
#
_symmetry.space_group_name_H-M   'P 1'
#
loop_
_entity.id
_entity.type
_entity.pdbx_description
1 polymer ?
#
loop_
_entity_poly.entity_id
_entity_poly.type
_entity_poly.pdbx_seq_one_letter_code
_entity_poly.pdbx_strand_id
1 'polypeptide(L)'
;MEVRVPDRYFKISRNLSSYDGINLHGKPVAGGYQFFVDAIAAADPQVDFTGTDMVIIVVPPTTPESLLGSQPWGGPVRSNEGVLNRFFTSAPNNLSGTWHVNHSILTPTMWLHEMHHGSLDLGDHPDRMGLWGMMSGGARTDLLGWDKYLSGFFSDNQVRCVSPNITSTHYLTPSVAKGAVEKLVVIPLSKTKVIVVESMRRGGYNYKLAKNLQGALVYTVDLTQTEHGEGQYVQPPTRGLYSVNFGDAPLKNGEFVVVEGVRISVTNSGDFGDIVKVEKVTS
;
A
#
# COMPACT_ATOMS: atom_id res chain seq x y z
N MET A 1 9.02 -2.00 -16.07
CA MET A 1 8.30 -0.72 -16.15
C MET A 1 9.18 0.26 -16.89
N GLU A 2 8.72 0.81 -17.97
CA GLU A 2 9.35 1.90 -18.70
C GLU A 2 8.65 3.21 -18.30
N VAL A 3 9.41 4.25 -18.04
CA VAL A 3 8.87 5.58 -17.68
C VAL A 3 9.34 6.57 -18.73
N ARG A 4 8.40 7.23 -19.41
CA ARG A 4 8.66 8.29 -20.39
C ARG A 4 8.32 9.62 -19.74
N VAL A 5 9.29 10.53 -19.67
CA VAL A 5 9.12 11.84 -19.04
C VAL A 5 9.39 12.91 -20.10
N PRO A 6 8.40 13.75 -20.43
CA PRO A 6 8.62 14.89 -21.30
C PRO A 6 9.63 15.88 -20.72
N ASP A 7 10.35 16.59 -21.58
CA ASP A 7 11.39 17.57 -21.20
C ASP A 7 10.83 18.95 -20.76
N ARG A 8 9.52 19.09 -20.76
CA ARG A 8 8.84 20.36 -20.49
C ARG A 8 7.49 20.16 -19.81
N TYR A 9 6.96 21.25 -19.26
CA TYR A 9 5.57 21.34 -18.82
C TYR A 9 4.66 21.77 -19.97
N PHE A 10 3.46 21.21 -19.98
CA PHE A 10 2.39 21.59 -20.91
C PHE A 10 1.42 22.54 -20.21
N LYS A 11 1.07 23.63 -20.90
CA LYS A 11 0.12 24.60 -20.36
C LYS A 11 -1.29 24.23 -20.81
N ILE A 12 -2.15 23.93 -19.84
CA ILE A 12 -3.58 23.76 -20.08
C ILE A 12 -4.26 25.10 -20.27
N SER A 13 -5.39 25.12 -21.01
CA SER A 13 -6.08 26.34 -21.41
C SER A 13 -6.82 27.05 -20.27
N ARG A 14 -7.20 26.32 -19.23
CA ARG A 14 -7.98 26.82 -18.10
C ARG A 14 -7.13 26.93 -16.84
N ASN A 15 -7.58 27.80 -15.93
CA ASN A 15 -7.03 27.84 -14.58
C ASN A 15 -7.43 26.59 -13.82
N LEU A 16 -6.53 26.03 -13.00
CA LEU A 16 -6.82 24.83 -12.21
C LEU A 16 -8.06 24.98 -11.32
N SER A 17 -8.28 26.16 -10.74
CA SER A 17 -9.45 26.48 -9.93
C SER A 17 -10.79 26.44 -10.68
N SER A 18 -10.77 26.37 -12.00
CA SER A 18 -12.00 26.27 -12.83
C SER A 18 -12.45 24.82 -13.09
N TYR A 19 -11.64 23.83 -12.65
CA TYR A 19 -12.03 22.44 -12.72
C TYR A 19 -12.68 22.03 -11.40
N ASP A 20 -13.99 22.21 -11.32
CA ASP A 20 -14.76 21.80 -10.15
C ASP A 20 -14.58 20.30 -9.89
N GLY A 21 -14.16 19.94 -8.67
CA GLY A 21 -14.13 18.56 -8.20
C GLY A 21 -12.85 17.77 -8.39
N ILE A 22 -11.72 18.43 -8.62
CA ILE A 22 -10.41 17.79 -8.46
C ILE A 22 -10.00 17.80 -6.96
N ASN A 23 -10.94 17.85 -6.06
CA ASN A 23 -10.63 17.91 -4.64
C ASN A 23 -10.55 16.52 -4.00
N LEU A 24 -9.83 16.47 -2.88
CA LEU A 24 -9.43 15.32 -2.08
C LEU A 24 -10.55 14.37 -1.59
N HIS A 25 -11.80 14.55 -1.95
CA HIS A 25 -12.92 13.80 -1.37
C HIS A 25 -13.63 12.87 -2.36
N GLY A 26 -12.90 12.36 -3.34
CA GLY A 26 -13.20 11.06 -3.97
C GLY A 26 -14.52 10.87 -4.70
N LYS A 27 -15.25 11.94 -5.07
CA LYS A 27 -16.39 11.77 -5.97
C LYS A 27 -16.07 12.38 -7.34
N PRO A 28 -16.19 11.59 -8.42
CA PRO A 28 -16.03 12.13 -9.76
C PRO A 28 -17.14 13.13 -10.04
N VAL A 29 -16.80 14.40 -10.03
CA VAL A 29 -17.66 15.44 -10.58
C VAL A 29 -17.20 15.75 -11.99
N ALA A 30 -18.12 16.15 -12.84
CA ALA A 30 -17.89 16.34 -14.28
C ALA A 30 -16.69 17.27 -14.62
N GLY A 31 -16.33 18.18 -13.74
CA GLY A 31 -15.18 19.08 -13.90
C GLY A 31 -13.81 18.38 -13.74
N GLY A 32 -13.72 17.36 -12.87
CA GLY A 32 -12.48 16.60 -12.67
C GLY A 32 -12.06 15.85 -13.92
N TYR A 33 -13.00 15.22 -14.61
CA TYR A 33 -12.74 14.55 -15.87
C TYR A 33 -12.17 15.51 -16.95
N GLN A 34 -12.72 16.72 -17.04
CA GLN A 34 -12.28 17.70 -18.02
C GLN A 34 -10.82 18.13 -17.81
N PHE A 35 -10.30 18.10 -16.58
CA PHE A 35 -8.88 18.33 -16.31
C PHE A 35 -7.99 17.33 -17.04
N PHE A 36 -8.33 16.03 -16.97
CA PHE A 36 -7.57 14.98 -17.66
C PHE A 36 -7.65 15.15 -19.17
N VAL A 37 -8.83 15.46 -19.71
CA VAL A 37 -9.02 15.71 -21.13
C VAL A 37 -8.15 16.88 -21.59
N ASP A 38 -8.18 18.01 -20.88
CA ASP A 38 -7.43 19.20 -21.26
C ASP A 38 -5.91 18.98 -21.08
N ALA A 39 -5.50 18.22 -20.07
CA ALA A 39 -4.09 17.89 -19.85
C ALA A 39 -3.52 16.98 -20.97
N ILE A 40 -4.28 15.97 -21.36
CA ILE A 40 -3.88 15.10 -22.49
C ILE A 40 -3.88 15.91 -23.80
N ALA A 41 -4.92 16.66 -24.08
CA ALA A 41 -4.98 17.48 -25.30
C ALA A 41 -3.82 18.49 -25.40
N ALA A 42 -3.33 19.01 -24.29
CA ALA A 42 -2.18 19.92 -24.27
C ALA A 42 -0.85 19.19 -24.53
N ALA A 43 -0.72 17.92 -24.12
CA ALA A 43 0.50 17.13 -24.29
C ALA A 43 0.55 16.38 -25.63
N ASP A 44 -0.57 15.90 -26.11
CA ASP A 44 -0.77 15.01 -27.24
C ASP A 44 -0.04 15.41 -28.55
N PRO A 45 0.07 16.69 -28.93
CA PRO A 45 0.84 17.06 -30.12
C PRO A 45 2.36 16.82 -30.03
N GLN A 46 2.87 16.51 -28.83
CA GLN A 46 4.32 16.41 -28.57
C GLN A 46 4.71 15.14 -27.80
N VAL A 47 3.74 14.38 -27.31
CA VAL A 47 3.95 13.17 -26.51
C VAL A 47 3.30 12.00 -27.24
N ASP A 48 4.08 10.99 -27.55
CA ASP A 48 3.57 9.72 -28.07
C ASP A 48 3.07 8.85 -26.92
N PHE A 49 1.77 8.61 -26.89
CA PHE A 49 1.11 7.75 -25.89
C PHE A 49 1.00 6.28 -26.34
N THR A 50 1.63 5.87 -27.44
CA THR A 50 1.58 4.46 -27.89
C THR A 50 2.04 3.51 -26.79
N GLY A 51 1.21 2.51 -26.48
CA GLY A 51 1.50 1.48 -25.47
C GLY A 51 1.58 2.00 -24.03
N THR A 52 0.97 3.16 -23.74
CA THR A 52 0.94 3.71 -22.39
C THR A 52 -0.14 3.04 -21.55
N ASP A 53 0.27 2.38 -20.46
CA ASP A 53 -0.65 1.75 -19.49
C ASP A 53 -1.24 2.74 -18.49
N MET A 54 -0.46 3.77 -18.11
CA MET A 54 -0.85 4.77 -17.12
C MET A 54 -0.19 6.11 -17.43
N VAL A 55 -0.93 7.19 -17.21
CA VAL A 55 -0.43 8.56 -17.31
C VAL A 55 -0.35 9.19 -15.92
N ILE A 56 0.81 9.71 -15.56
CA ILE A 56 1.02 10.48 -14.34
C ILE A 56 1.06 11.97 -14.70
N ILE A 57 0.09 12.73 -14.20
CA ILE A 57 0.05 14.18 -14.40
C ILE A 57 0.69 14.85 -13.18
N VAL A 58 1.91 15.34 -13.38
CA VAL A 58 2.67 16.05 -12.35
C VAL A 58 2.37 17.53 -12.44
N VAL A 59 1.81 18.10 -11.39
CA VAL A 59 1.52 19.55 -11.33
C VAL A 59 2.68 20.32 -10.69
N PRO A 60 2.79 21.65 -10.91
CA PRO A 60 3.83 22.46 -10.28
C PRO A 60 3.86 22.29 -8.75
N PRO A 61 5.03 22.32 -8.12
CA PRO A 61 5.18 22.15 -6.67
C PRO A 61 4.41 23.17 -5.82
N THR A 62 4.09 24.30 -6.41
CA THR A 62 3.34 25.40 -5.77
C THR A 62 1.82 25.21 -5.86
N THR A 63 1.34 24.16 -6.51
CA THR A 63 -0.10 23.89 -6.63
C THR A 63 -0.69 23.57 -5.25
N PRO A 64 -1.72 24.32 -4.81
CA PRO A 64 -2.39 24.02 -3.55
C PRO A 64 -3.05 22.63 -3.57
N GLU A 65 -2.87 21.85 -2.51
CA GLU A 65 -3.50 20.53 -2.35
C GLU A 65 -5.03 20.60 -2.37
N SER A 66 -5.58 21.71 -1.89
CA SER A 66 -7.02 21.97 -1.98
C SER A 66 -7.56 22.06 -3.41
N LEU A 67 -6.68 22.27 -4.39
CA LEU A 67 -7.03 22.31 -5.81
C LEU A 67 -6.75 20.98 -6.51
N LEU A 68 -5.69 20.28 -6.12
CA LEU A 68 -5.32 19.00 -6.72
C LEU A 68 -4.50 18.16 -5.76
N GLY A 69 -5.07 17.07 -5.27
CA GLY A 69 -4.40 16.04 -4.48
C GLY A 69 -3.77 14.94 -5.33
N SER A 70 -3.05 14.04 -4.68
CA SER A 70 -2.66 12.76 -5.28
C SER A 70 -3.88 11.86 -5.33
N GLN A 71 -4.28 11.43 -6.52
CA GLN A 71 -5.49 10.63 -6.74
C GLN A 71 -5.34 9.74 -7.98
N PRO A 72 -5.83 8.50 -7.96
CA PRO A 72 -6.05 7.71 -9.15
C PRO A 72 -7.29 8.24 -9.87
N TRP A 73 -7.33 8.06 -11.16
CA TRP A 73 -8.50 8.34 -11.98
C TRP A 73 -8.65 7.27 -13.06
N GLY A 74 -9.81 6.67 -13.14
CA GLY A 74 -10.19 5.78 -14.23
C GLY A 74 -11.19 6.46 -15.15
N GLY A 75 -10.99 6.35 -16.46
CA GLY A 75 -11.95 6.86 -17.42
C GLY A 75 -11.31 7.08 -18.79
N PRO A 76 -12.09 6.94 -19.87
CA PRO A 76 -11.54 7.01 -21.22
C PRO A 76 -11.23 8.45 -21.62
N VAL A 77 -9.94 8.78 -21.76
CA VAL A 77 -9.48 10.02 -22.41
C VAL A 77 -8.82 9.66 -23.74
N ARG A 78 -9.16 10.35 -24.80
CA ARG A 78 -8.61 10.10 -26.14
C ARG A 78 -7.32 10.88 -26.35
N SER A 79 -6.33 10.17 -26.89
CA SER A 79 -5.14 10.75 -27.55
C SER A 79 -5.16 10.43 -29.04
N ASN A 80 -4.17 10.93 -29.78
CA ASN A 80 -3.98 10.60 -31.20
C ASN A 80 -3.73 9.10 -31.41
N GLU A 81 -3.08 8.41 -30.46
CA GLU A 81 -2.70 7.00 -30.54
C GLU A 81 -3.82 6.08 -30.06
N GLY A 82 -4.80 6.59 -29.31
CA GLY A 82 -5.88 5.74 -28.80
C GLY A 82 -6.55 6.25 -27.53
N VAL A 83 -7.06 5.30 -26.75
CA VAL A 83 -7.78 5.59 -25.50
C VAL A 83 -6.90 5.27 -24.32
N LEU A 84 -6.71 6.25 -23.45
CA LEU A 84 -6.03 6.16 -22.18
C LEU A 84 -7.08 6.00 -21.07
N ASN A 85 -6.91 5.02 -20.19
CA ASN A 85 -7.92 4.65 -19.19
C ASN A 85 -7.45 4.80 -17.75
N ARG A 86 -6.15 4.99 -17.51
CA ARG A 86 -5.58 5.05 -16.16
C ARG A 86 -4.76 6.31 -16.01
N PHE A 87 -5.14 7.10 -15.03
CA PHE A 87 -4.48 8.35 -14.71
C PHE A 87 -4.17 8.42 -13.23
N PHE A 88 -3.12 9.15 -12.93
CA PHE A 88 -2.76 9.51 -11.59
C PHE A 88 -2.33 10.97 -11.56
N THR A 89 -2.81 11.73 -10.58
CA THR A 89 -2.32 13.09 -10.34
C THR A 89 -1.36 13.10 -9.16
N SER A 90 -0.33 13.89 -9.24
CA SER A 90 0.56 14.12 -8.12
C SER A 90 0.46 15.56 -7.65
N ALA A 91 0.20 15.75 -6.36
CA ALA A 91 0.45 17.01 -5.68
C ALA A 91 1.82 16.87 -4.98
N PRO A 92 2.91 17.29 -5.63
CA PRO A 92 4.23 16.86 -5.22
C PRO A 92 4.68 17.43 -3.88
N ASN A 93 4.14 18.51 -3.38
CA ASN A 93 4.69 19.17 -2.21
C ASN A 93 3.73 20.12 -1.51
N ASN A 94 2.62 19.66 -1.05
CA ASN A 94 1.89 20.52 -0.15
C ASN A 94 2.47 20.49 1.25
N LEU A 95 3.53 21.25 1.42
CA LEU A 95 4.27 21.41 2.67
C LEU A 95 3.65 22.48 3.57
N SER A 96 2.48 23.02 3.26
CA SER A 96 1.89 24.18 3.93
C SER A 96 0.92 23.84 5.05
N GLY A 97 1.24 22.86 5.89
CA GLY A 97 0.44 22.61 7.08
C GLY A 97 1.17 21.74 8.10
N THR A 98 0.79 21.83 9.37
CA THR A 98 1.35 21.01 10.47
C THR A 98 1.18 19.50 10.24
N TRP A 99 0.29 19.13 9.35
CA TRP A 99 0.07 17.76 8.88
C TRP A 99 1.20 17.26 7.99
N HIS A 100 1.81 18.16 7.25
CA HIS A 100 2.66 17.88 6.11
C HIS A 100 4.15 17.96 6.40
N VAL A 101 4.56 18.27 7.60
CA VAL A 101 5.98 18.36 7.99
C VAL A 101 6.79 17.09 7.66
N ASN A 102 6.09 15.97 7.43
CA ASN A 102 6.69 14.70 7.02
C ASN A 102 6.35 14.27 5.58
N HIS A 103 5.52 14.99 4.84
CA HIS A 103 5.05 14.56 3.51
C HIS A 103 6.11 14.59 2.42
N SER A 104 7.05 15.54 2.46
CA SER A 104 8.17 15.54 1.49
C SER A 104 8.97 14.23 1.49
N ILE A 105 8.83 13.46 2.57
CA ILE A 105 9.52 12.20 2.78
C ILE A 105 8.61 11.01 2.45
N LEU A 106 7.29 11.25 2.43
CA LEU A 106 6.27 10.24 2.10
C LEU A 106 5.81 10.35 0.63
N THR A 107 6.20 11.40 -0.08
CA THR A 107 5.77 11.63 -1.48
C THR A 107 5.95 10.40 -2.37
N PRO A 108 7.09 9.68 -2.38
CA PRO A 108 7.22 8.48 -3.21
C PRO A 108 6.24 7.36 -2.82
N THR A 109 5.98 7.16 -1.54
CA THR A 109 5.07 6.12 -1.07
C THR A 109 3.61 6.48 -1.32
N MET A 110 3.24 7.76 -1.21
CA MET A 110 1.92 8.24 -1.62
C MET A 110 1.68 8.09 -3.12
N TRP A 111 2.67 8.39 -3.95
CA TRP A 111 2.55 8.15 -5.38
C TRP A 111 2.37 6.67 -5.71
N LEU A 112 3.12 5.80 -5.04
CA LEU A 112 2.99 4.36 -5.20
C LEU A 112 1.63 3.86 -4.69
N HIS A 113 1.14 4.39 -3.57
CA HIS A 113 -0.20 4.11 -3.06
C HIS A 113 -1.26 4.35 -4.14
N GLU A 114 -1.31 5.56 -4.67
CA GLU A 114 -2.29 5.92 -5.71
C GLU A 114 -2.09 5.13 -7.01
N MET A 115 -0.83 4.88 -7.40
CA MET A 115 -0.53 4.04 -8.56
C MET A 115 -1.01 2.61 -8.37
N HIS A 116 -0.98 2.09 -7.15
CA HIS A 116 -1.44 0.72 -6.88
C HIS A 116 -2.97 0.61 -6.95
N HIS A 117 -3.72 1.65 -6.60
CA HIS A 117 -5.14 1.70 -6.94
C HIS A 117 -5.37 1.51 -8.44
N GLY A 118 -4.65 2.28 -9.26
CA GLY A 118 -4.85 2.26 -10.71
C GLY A 118 -4.25 1.05 -11.44
N SER A 119 -3.13 0.48 -10.96
CA SER A 119 -2.41 -0.57 -11.68
C SER A 119 -2.65 -1.98 -11.18
N LEU A 120 -2.93 -2.14 -9.89
CA LEU A 120 -3.10 -3.43 -9.23
C LEU A 120 -4.50 -3.65 -8.67
N ASP A 121 -5.39 -2.66 -8.82
CA ASP A 121 -6.74 -2.68 -8.27
C ASP A 121 -6.77 -2.96 -6.75
N LEU A 122 -5.74 -2.46 -6.04
CA LEU A 122 -5.69 -2.55 -4.60
C LEU A 122 -6.55 -1.43 -4.00
N GLY A 123 -7.41 -1.77 -3.05
CA GLY A 123 -8.19 -0.81 -2.29
C GLY A 123 -7.43 -0.29 -1.07
N ASP A 124 -7.98 0.74 -0.44
CA ASP A 124 -7.51 1.23 0.85
C ASP A 124 -7.65 0.16 1.93
N HIS A 125 -6.66 0.09 2.81
CA HIS A 125 -6.79 -0.73 4.01
C HIS A 125 -7.67 -0.04 5.05
N PRO A 126 -8.47 -0.79 5.83
CA PRO A 126 -9.28 -0.21 6.87
C PRO A 126 -8.43 0.38 8.00
N ASP A 127 -9.03 1.27 8.80
CA ASP A 127 -8.38 1.88 9.97
C ASP A 127 -7.75 0.85 10.93
N ARG A 128 -8.28 -0.38 10.94
CA ARG A 128 -7.77 -1.50 11.76
C ARG A 128 -6.42 -2.05 11.31
N MET A 129 -5.92 -1.63 10.16
CA MET A 129 -4.52 -1.86 9.76
C MET A 129 -3.59 -0.78 10.30
N GLY A 130 -4.11 0.37 10.69
CA GLY A 130 -3.34 1.47 11.26
C GLY A 130 -2.28 1.99 10.31
N LEU A 131 -1.02 1.96 10.74
CA LEU A 131 0.10 2.40 9.88
C LEU A 131 0.66 1.32 8.97
N TRP A 132 0.16 0.08 9.05
CA TRP A 132 0.71 -1.06 8.33
C TRP A 132 0.12 -1.21 6.93
N GLY A 133 1.01 -1.35 5.97
CA GLY A 133 0.70 -1.44 4.55
C GLY A 133 0.71 -0.08 3.83
N MET A 134 1.22 -0.07 2.61
CA MET A 134 1.25 1.12 1.76
C MET A 134 -0.16 1.61 1.43
N MET A 135 -1.13 0.70 1.36
CA MET A 135 -2.54 1.00 1.11
C MET A 135 -3.30 1.50 2.35
N SER A 136 -2.63 1.67 3.50
CA SER A 136 -3.20 2.32 4.68
C SER A 136 -3.17 3.83 4.55
N GLY A 137 -4.12 4.51 5.19
CA GLY A 137 -4.18 5.97 5.22
C GLY A 137 -2.87 6.59 5.71
N GLY A 138 -2.11 7.20 4.80
CA GLY A 138 -0.81 7.80 5.06
C GLY A 138 0.39 7.06 4.47
N ALA A 139 0.20 5.91 3.84
CA ALA A 139 1.22 5.18 3.05
C ALA A 139 2.61 5.13 3.74
N ARG A 140 2.65 4.77 5.03
CA ARG A 140 3.85 4.93 5.88
C ARG A 140 4.82 3.77 5.83
N THR A 141 4.36 2.61 5.36
CA THR A 141 5.15 1.39 5.26
C THR A 141 5.06 0.81 3.84
N ASP A 142 5.83 -0.22 3.56
CA ASP A 142 5.80 -0.95 2.30
C ASP A 142 4.44 -1.66 2.13
N LEU A 143 4.14 -2.16 0.92
CA LEU A 143 3.02 -3.07 0.73
C LEU A 143 3.11 -4.24 1.72
N LEU A 144 1.97 -4.65 2.25
CA LEU A 144 1.88 -5.88 3.03
C LEU A 144 2.32 -7.08 2.19
N GLY A 145 2.86 -8.07 2.84
CA GLY A 145 3.30 -9.28 2.17
C GLY A 145 2.18 -10.00 1.43
N TRP A 146 0.94 -9.93 1.94
CA TRP A 146 -0.24 -10.47 1.27
C TRP A 146 -0.51 -9.74 -0.06
N ASP A 147 -0.47 -8.40 -0.05
CA ASP A 147 -0.67 -7.59 -1.25
C ASP A 147 0.45 -7.82 -2.26
N LYS A 148 1.70 -7.96 -1.80
CA LYS A 148 2.85 -8.34 -2.64
C LYS A 148 2.66 -9.70 -3.31
N TYR A 149 2.11 -10.65 -2.59
CA TYR A 149 1.85 -11.98 -3.13
C TYR A 149 0.76 -11.94 -4.19
N LEU A 150 -0.38 -11.32 -3.90
CA LEU A 150 -1.48 -11.16 -4.87
C LEU A 150 -1.06 -10.39 -6.12
N SER A 151 -0.18 -9.40 -5.97
CA SER A 151 0.34 -8.58 -7.08
C SER A 151 1.51 -9.23 -7.83
N GLY A 152 1.93 -10.45 -7.46
CA GLY A 152 3.02 -11.17 -8.11
C GLY A 152 4.42 -10.68 -7.76
N PHE A 153 4.58 -9.81 -6.75
CA PHE A 153 5.90 -9.42 -6.24
C PHE A 153 6.57 -10.52 -5.39
N PHE A 154 5.76 -11.38 -4.80
CA PHE A 154 6.22 -12.60 -4.15
C PHE A 154 5.80 -13.82 -4.96
N SER A 155 6.72 -14.77 -5.09
CA SER A 155 6.48 -16.06 -5.72
C SER A 155 6.10 -17.12 -4.66
N ASP A 156 5.52 -18.24 -5.09
CA ASP A 156 5.03 -19.30 -4.20
C ASP A 156 6.10 -19.83 -3.23
N ASN A 157 7.37 -19.87 -3.64
CA ASN A 157 8.46 -20.32 -2.80
C ASN A 157 8.79 -19.36 -1.63
N GLN A 158 8.26 -18.14 -1.66
CA GLN A 158 8.40 -17.16 -0.59
C GLN A 158 7.23 -17.19 0.39
N VAL A 159 6.20 -17.97 0.11
CA VAL A 159 4.98 -18.11 0.91
C VAL A 159 4.86 -19.51 1.45
N ARG A 160 4.71 -19.64 2.76
CA ARG A 160 4.51 -20.91 3.43
C ARG A 160 3.08 -21.03 3.93
N CYS A 161 2.29 -21.86 3.25
CA CYS A 161 0.96 -22.24 3.73
C CYS A 161 1.08 -23.36 4.76
N VAL A 162 0.55 -23.16 5.97
CA VAL A 162 0.65 -24.12 7.09
C VAL A 162 -0.71 -24.44 7.69
N SER A 163 -0.87 -25.69 8.11
CA SER A 163 -2.10 -26.12 8.77
C SER A 163 -2.21 -25.52 10.18
N PRO A 164 -3.37 -24.98 10.57
CA PRO A 164 -3.61 -24.49 11.93
C PRO A 164 -3.62 -25.62 12.98
N ASN A 165 -3.69 -26.87 12.54
CA ASN A 165 -3.77 -28.06 13.41
C ASN A 165 -2.42 -28.72 13.69
N ILE A 166 -1.34 -28.26 13.07
CA ILE A 166 0.00 -28.84 13.17
C ILE A 166 0.95 -27.81 13.76
N THR A 167 1.61 -28.17 14.87
CA THR A 167 2.68 -27.32 15.41
C THR A 167 3.85 -27.25 14.43
N SER A 168 4.25 -26.03 14.08
CA SER A 168 5.35 -25.80 13.15
C SER A 168 6.15 -24.55 13.54
N THR A 169 7.41 -24.49 13.08
CA THR A 169 8.30 -23.35 13.29
C THR A 169 8.85 -22.88 11.96
N HIS A 170 8.85 -21.58 11.76
CA HIS A 170 9.18 -20.94 10.49
C HIS A 170 10.18 -19.82 10.70
N TYR A 171 11.13 -19.71 9.78
CA TYR A 171 12.08 -18.60 9.73
C TYR A 171 11.61 -17.58 8.67
N LEU A 172 11.07 -16.48 9.14
CA LEU A 172 10.63 -15.36 8.28
C LEU A 172 11.77 -14.37 8.10
N THR A 173 12.22 -14.22 6.87
CA THR A 173 13.11 -13.12 6.50
C THR A 173 12.29 -11.83 6.34
N PRO A 174 12.91 -10.64 6.51
CA PRO A 174 12.18 -9.39 6.31
C PRO A 174 11.46 -9.33 4.97
N SER A 175 10.20 -8.91 4.98
CA SER A 175 9.38 -8.79 3.75
C SER A 175 9.97 -7.82 2.73
N VAL A 176 10.82 -6.88 3.18
CA VAL A 176 11.56 -5.93 2.34
C VAL A 176 12.90 -6.45 1.82
N ALA A 177 13.39 -7.58 2.33
CA ALA A 177 14.67 -8.13 1.89
C ALA A 177 14.56 -8.78 0.51
N LYS A 178 15.62 -8.70 -0.28
CA LYS A 178 15.72 -9.40 -1.57
C LYS A 178 15.95 -10.90 -1.37
N GLY A 179 15.63 -11.70 -2.38
CA GLY A 179 15.91 -13.13 -2.42
C GLY A 179 14.67 -14.03 -2.26
N ALA A 180 14.85 -15.30 -2.61
CA ALA A 180 13.80 -16.31 -2.70
C ALA A 180 13.70 -17.15 -1.40
N VAL A 181 13.68 -16.48 -0.25
CA VAL A 181 13.53 -17.12 1.06
C VAL A 181 12.15 -16.83 1.63
N GLU A 182 11.71 -17.62 2.60
CA GLU A 182 10.38 -17.50 3.20
C GLU A 182 10.13 -16.09 3.75
N LYS A 183 9.06 -15.46 3.27
CA LYS A 183 8.63 -14.09 3.61
C LYS A 183 7.34 -14.07 4.39
N LEU A 184 6.43 -15.00 4.06
CA LEU A 184 5.11 -15.10 4.64
C LEU A 184 4.86 -16.49 5.19
N VAL A 185 4.21 -16.54 6.33
CA VAL A 185 3.43 -17.69 6.77
C VAL A 185 1.96 -17.35 6.61
N VAL A 186 1.22 -18.25 5.92
CA VAL A 186 -0.23 -18.11 5.70
C VAL A 186 -0.90 -19.33 6.35
N ILE A 187 -1.86 -19.06 7.23
CA ILE A 187 -2.55 -20.09 8.02
C ILE A 187 -4.04 -20.04 7.68
N PRO A 188 -4.57 -20.96 6.86
CA PRO A 188 -5.99 -20.99 6.52
C PRO A 188 -6.85 -21.29 7.75
N LEU A 189 -7.82 -20.42 8.03
CA LEU A 189 -8.85 -20.62 9.06
C LEU A 189 -10.14 -21.17 8.45
N SER A 190 -10.45 -20.75 7.22
CA SER A 190 -11.57 -21.23 6.43
C SER A 190 -11.23 -21.18 4.94
N LYS A 191 -12.23 -21.38 4.07
CA LYS A 191 -12.07 -21.21 2.62
C LYS A 191 -11.82 -19.75 2.19
N THR A 192 -12.20 -18.80 3.04
CA THR A 192 -12.17 -17.36 2.72
C THR A 192 -11.39 -16.54 3.73
N LYS A 193 -10.87 -17.15 4.80
CA LYS A 193 -10.17 -16.42 5.87
C LYS A 193 -8.82 -17.05 6.19
N VAL A 194 -7.81 -16.24 6.29
CA VAL A 194 -6.45 -16.64 6.65
C VAL A 194 -5.86 -15.74 7.73
N ILE A 195 -4.89 -16.29 8.48
CA ILE A 195 -3.92 -15.49 9.24
C ILE A 195 -2.68 -15.36 8.36
N VAL A 196 -2.12 -14.17 8.31
CA VAL A 196 -0.84 -13.88 7.65
C VAL A 196 0.15 -13.41 8.69
N VAL A 197 1.38 -13.88 8.59
CA VAL A 197 2.51 -13.47 9.44
C VAL A 197 3.67 -13.07 8.55
N GLU A 198 4.21 -11.88 8.77
CA GLU A 198 5.39 -11.38 8.07
C GLU A 198 6.36 -10.65 9.01
N SER A 199 7.63 -10.62 8.64
CA SER A 199 8.67 -9.94 9.42
C SER A 199 8.84 -8.49 8.96
N MET A 200 8.42 -7.55 9.79
CA MET A 200 8.51 -6.11 9.53
C MET A 200 9.86 -5.57 9.99
N ARG A 201 10.69 -5.13 9.06
CA ARG A 201 12.02 -4.57 9.32
C ARG A 201 12.25 -3.30 8.52
N ARG A 202 13.22 -2.50 9.00
CA ARG A 202 13.70 -1.32 8.28
C ARG A 202 14.36 -1.74 6.96
N GLY A 203 14.00 -1.10 5.85
CA GLY A 203 14.53 -1.35 4.51
C GLY A 203 13.48 -1.05 3.45
N GLY A 204 13.87 -0.99 2.18
CA GLY A 204 12.93 -0.66 1.10
C GLY A 204 12.08 0.56 1.45
N TYR A 205 10.77 0.47 1.26
CA TYR A 205 9.84 1.54 1.65
C TYR A 205 9.57 1.61 3.16
N ASN A 206 10.07 0.65 3.94
CA ASN A 206 10.11 0.70 5.41
C ASN A 206 11.35 1.43 5.95
N TYR A 207 12.08 2.21 5.14
CA TYR A 207 13.36 2.82 5.52
C TYR A 207 13.31 3.73 6.76
N LYS A 208 12.13 4.20 7.13
CA LYS A 208 11.87 5.01 8.33
C LYS A 208 11.29 4.24 9.50
N LEU A 209 11.03 2.94 9.35
CA LEU A 209 10.45 2.15 10.43
C LEU A 209 11.37 2.19 11.65
N ALA A 210 10.86 2.72 12.75
CA ALA A 210 11.59 2.82 14.00
C ALA A 210 11.87 1.43 14.58
N LYS A 211 12.99 1.26 15.29
CA LYS A 211 13.41 -0.05 15.80
C LYS A 211 12.37 -0.69 16.73
N ASN A 212 11.72 0.10 17.56
CA ASN A 212 10.66 -0.37 18.48
C ASN A 212 9.38 -0.82 17.77
N LEU A 213 9.18 -0.49 16.49
CA LEU A 213 8.04 -0.93 15.68
C LEU A 213 8.34 -2.19 14.85
N GLN A 214 9.59 -2.66 14.80
CA GLN A 214 9.99 -3.86 14.06
C GLN A 214 9.62 -5.13 14.82
N GLY A 215 9.24 -6.19 14.11
CA GLY A 215 8.83 -7.48 14.69
C GLY A 215 8.00 -8.29 13.71
N ALA A 216 7.44 -9.41 14.17
CA ALA A 216 6.52 -10.21 13.39
C ALA A 216 5.12 -9.59 13.43
N LEU A 217 4.66 -9.05 12.31
CA LEU A 217 3.30 -8.54 12.17
C LEU A 217 2.36 -9.71 11.88
N VAL A 218 1.28 -9.79 12.66
CA VAL A 218 0.21 -10.78 12.47
C VAL A 218 -1.07 -10.05 12.10
N TYR A 219 -1.70 -10.46 11.03
CA TYR A 219 -3.00 -9.93 10.61
C TYR A 219 -3.86 -11.01 9.97
N THR A 220 -5.15 -10.80 9.96
CA THR A 220 -6.10 -11.66 9.25
C THR A 220 -6.49 -11.04 7.93
N VAL A 221 -6.82 -11.89 6.96
CA VAL A 221 -7.43 -11.50 5.69
C VAL A 221 -8.71 -12.28 5.54
N ASP A 222 -9.82 -11.59 5.34
CA ASP A 222 -11.15 -12.16 5.12
C ASP A 222 -11.68 -11.77 3.73
N LEU A 223 -11.68 -12.73 2.82
CA LEU A 223 -12.09 -12.55 1.43
C LEU A 223 -13.62 -12.45 1.25
N THR A 224 -14.40 -12.56 2.32
CA THR A 224 -15.86 -12.32 2.26
C THR A 224 -16.20 -10.82 2.29
N GLN A 225 -15.24 -9.98 2.69
CA GLN A 225 -15.37 -8.55 2.58
C GLN A 225 -15.18 -8.18 1.11
N THR A 226 -16.20 -7.56 0.53
CA THR A 226 -16.27 -7.30 -0.91
C THR A 226 -15.68 -5.94 -1.30
N GLU A 227 -15.43 -5.08 -0.34
CA GLU A 227 -14.78 -3.81 -0.58
C GLU A 227 -13.26 -3.98 -0.46
N HIS A 228 -12.55 -3.34 -1.36
CA HIS A 228 -11.09 -3.45 -1.51
C HIS A 228 -10.37 -3.20 -0.19
N GLY A 229 -9.49 -4.13 0.20
CA GLY A 229 -8.66 -4.02 1.40
C GLY A 229 -9.39 -4.14 2.75
N GLU A 230 -10.70 -4.02 2.82
CA GLU A 230 -11.47 -4.00 4.08
C GLU A 230 -11.39 -5.30 4.87
N GLY A 231 -11.06 -6.41 4.23
CA GLY A 231 -10.89 -7.71 4.89
C GLY A 231 -9.61 -7.88 5.70
N GLN A 232 -8.73 -6.88 5.75
CA GLN A 232 -7.44 -7.00 6.43
C GLN A 232 -7.48 -6.36 7.83
N TYR A 233 -7.07 -7.10 8.87
CA TYR A 233 -7.12 -6.65 10.25
C TYR A 233 -5.87 -7.07 11.04
N VAL A 234 -5.13 -6.10 11.56
CA VAL A 234 -4.02 -6.36 12.50
C VAL A 234 -4.54 -7.08 13.73
N GLN A 235 -3.81 -8.10 14.15
CA GLN A 235 -4.10 -8.88 15.34
C GLN A 235 -3.23 -8.40 16.50
N PRO A 236 -3.83 -7.78 17.53
CA PRO A 236 -3.09 -7.27 18.67
C PRO A 236 -2.36 -8.38 19.42
N PRO A 237 -1.11 -8.14 19.86
CA PRO A 237 -0.43 -9.07 20.76
C PRO A 237 -1.16 -9.21 22.10
N THR A 238 -0.97 -10.35 22.78
CA THR A 238 -1.64 -10.63 24.08
C THR A 238 -1.30 -9.59 25.16
N ARG A 239 -0.15 -8.91 25.06
CA ARG A 239 0.19 -7.79 25.98
C ARG A 239 -0.69 -6.56 25.79
N GLY A 240 -1.51 -6.50 24.73
CA GLY A 240 -2.26 -5.32 24.31
C GLY A 240 -1.47 -4.35 23.43
N LEU A 241 -2.13 -3.29 23.02
CA LEU A 241 -1.56 -2.20 22.24
C LEU A 241 -1.46 -0.93 23.09
N TYR A 242 -0.39 -0.18 22.88
CA TYR A 242 -0.17 1.13 23.48
C TYR A 242 -0.37 2.27 22.48
N SER A 243 -0.33 1.94 21.17
CA SER A 243 -0.47 2.90 20.08
C SER A 243 -1.84 2.81 19.43
N VAL A 244 -2.50 3.95 19.31
CA VAL A 244 -3.83 4.06 18.66
C VAL A 244 -3.80 3.74 17.17
N ASN A 245 -2.62 3.79 16.54
CA ASN A 245 -2.43 3.47 15.11
C ASN A 245 -1.80 2.09 14.89
N PHE A 246 -1.88 1.20 15.86
CA PHE A 246 -1.34 -0.18 15.80
C PHE A 246 0.18 -0.28 15.53
N GLY A 247 0.93 0.80 15.69
CA GLY A 247 2.37 0.80 15.39
C GLY A 247 3.17 -0.19 16.22
N ASP A 248 2.74 -0.52 17.41
CA ASP A 248 3.34 -1.47 18.31
C ASP A 248 2.77 -2.89 18.21
N ALA A 249 1.93 -3.18 17.20
CA ALA A 249 1.34 -4.50 16.98
C ALA A 249 2.36 -5.61 16.67
N PRO A 250 3.50 -5.40 15.96
CA PRO A 250 4.44 -6.47 15.69
C PRO A 250 4.95 -7.14 16.96
N LEU A 251 4.84 -8.47 17.00
CA LEU A 251 5.32 -9.32 18.08
C LEU A 251 6.84 -9.23 18.21
N LYS A 252 7.31 -9.15 19.46
CA LYS A 252 8.72 -9.20 19.83
C LYS A 252 9.11 -10.59 20.30
N ASN A 253 10.40 -10.79 20.51
CA ASN A 253 10.90 -12.05 21.06
C ASN A 253 10.17 -12.43 22.36
N GLY A 254 9.63 -13.64 22.44
CA GLY A 254 8.84 -14.15 23.56
C GLY A 254 7.37 -13.74 23.57
N GLU A 255 6.93 -12.83 22.70
CA GLU A 255 5.54 -12.41 22.60
C GLU A 255 4.71 -13.36 21.71
N PHE A 256 3.39 -13.30 21.89
CA PHE A 256 2.46 -14.10 21.12
C PHE A 256 1.10 -13.42 20.96
N VAL A 257 0.32 -13.94 20.02
CA VAL A 257 -1.11 -13.66 19.83
C VAL A 257 -1.87 -14.95 19.63
N VAL A 258 -3.14 -14.98 20.02
CA VAL A 258 -4.05 -16.10 19.73
C VAL A 258 -5.18 -15.58 18.85
N VAL A 259 -5.34 -16.20 17.68
CA VAL A 259 -6.35 -15.86 16.70
C VAL A 259 -7.14 -17.10 16.35
N GLU A 260 -8.43 -17.13 16.69
CA GLU A 260 -9.35 -18.24 16.40
C GLU A 260 -8.77 -19.63 16.75
N GLY A 261 -8.19 -19.74 17.95
CA GLY A 261 -7.62 -21.00 18.45
C GLY A 261 -6.23 -21.35 17.91
N VAL A 262 -5.61 -20.46 17.14
CA VAL A 262 -4.23 -20.59 16.68
C VAL A 262 -3.34 -19.62 17.43
N ARG A 263 -2.31 -20.12 18.11
CA ARG A 263 -1.28 -19.31 18.76
C ARG A 263 -0.12 -19.10 17.81
N ILE A 264 0.25 -17.87 17.60
CA ILE A 264 1.45 -17.44 16.89
C ILE A 264 2.39 -16.78 17.89
N SER A 265 3.58 -17.33 18.07
CA SER A 265 4.59 -16.80 19.00
C SER A 265 5.93 -16.56 18.31
N VAL A 266 6.65 -15.52 18.72
CA VAL A 266 8.01 -15.23 18.27
C VAL A 266 9.00 -15.87 19.24
N THR A 267 9.78 -16.81 18.76
CA THR A 267 10.77 -17.54 19.57
C THR A 267 12.17 -16.95 19.46
N ASN A 268 12.44 -16.20 18.37
CA ASN A 268 13.65 -15.43 18.20
C ASN A 268 13.39 -14.27 17.21
N SER A 269 14.08 -13.13 17.39
CA SER A 269 13.85 -11.92 16.61
C SER A 269 15.12 -11.10 16.53
N GLY A 270 15.45 -10.59 15.33
CA GLY A 270 16.64 -9.78 15.10
C GLY A 270 16.62 -9.13 13.73
N ASP A 271 17.74 -8.55 13.32
CA ASP A 271 17.87 -7.92 11.98
C ASP A 271 17.72 -8.95 10.85
N PHE A 272 17.97 -10.22 11.14
CA PHE A 272 17.78 -11.33 10.23
C PHE A 272 16.29 -11.62 9.89
N GLY A 273 15.37 -11.18 10.75
CA GLY A 273 13.94 -11.47 10.66
C GLY A 273 13.39 -12.03 11.97
N ASP A 274 12.40 -12.91 11.87
CA ASP A 274 11.72 -13.51 13.02
C ASP A 274 11.61 -15.04 12.87
N ILE A 275 11.82 -15.76 13.97
CA ILE A 275 11.45 -17.18 14.07
C ILE A 275 10.10 -17.24 14.76
N VAL A 276 9.10 -17.72 14.04
CA VAL A 276 7.73 -17.81 14.53
C VAL A 276 7.31 -19.27 14.70
N LYS A 277 6.61 -19.54 15.79
CA LYS A 277 5.99 -20.84 16.07
C LYS A 277 4.48 -20.72 15.94
N VAL A 278 3.88 -21.63 15.21
CA VAL A 278 2.43 -21.77 15.04
C VAL A 278 1.97 -22.99 15.80
N GLU A 279 0.95 -22.87 16.64
CA GLU A 279 0.41 -23.93 17.47
C GLU A 279 -1.10 -23.85 17.56
N LYS A 280 -1.78 -25.00 17.56
CA LYS A 280 -3.20 -25.06 17.95
C LYS A 280 -3.31 -24.89 19.46
N VAL A 281 -4.18 -23.97 19.90
CA VAL A 281 -4.52 -23.87 21.32
C VAL A 281 -5.58 -24.93 21.62
N THR A 282 -5.23 -25.92 22.44
CA THR A 282 -6.21 -26.84 23.00
C THR A 282 -6.93 -26.12 24.15
N SER A 283 -8.24 -26.00 24.04
CA SER A 283 -9.13 -25.53 25.12
C SER A 283 -9.10 -26.49 26.29
#